data_1ac4b90f534bd530b4bc53b4e1a79fc3
#
_entry.id   1ac4b90f534bd530b4bc53b4e1a79fc3
#
_cell.length_a   1.000
_cell.length_b   1.000
_cell.length_c   1.000
_cell.angle_alpha   90.00
_cell.angle_beta   90.00
_cell.angle_gamma   90.00
#
_symmetry.space_group_name_H-M   'P 1'
#
loop_
_entity.id
_entity.type
_entity.pdbx_description
1 polymer ?
#
loop_
_entity_poly.entity_id
_entity_poly.type
_entity_poly.pdbx_seq_one_letter_code
_entity_poly.pdbx_strand_id
1 'polypeptide(L)'
;MFVGRFVESAEKLFMKGYRVNYYIFTNDPQVIPRVQLQPGRSLRIVPIKKYSHWQEISMRRMEAINRHIAEVSHREVNYLFCLDIDMVFHNPWGVETLGEMVAAIHPGYYNVPRSQFPYERRSSSAAFIPDSQGDFYYAGAVFGGLLKQVYEFTRACHMTILADKANGIMAAWQEESHLNKRFFSHKPSKLLSPEYVWDDTKPKLPEVRLIRFSTVNKDYKEIRD
;
A
#
# COMPACT_ATOMS: atom_id res chain seq x y z
N MET A 1 -11.06 5.57 14.27
CA MET A 1 -11.96 6.13 13.25
C MET A 1 -11.82 5.45 11.90
N PHE A 2 -10.62 5.35 11.29
CA PHE A 2 -10.44 4.75 9.95
C PHE A 2 -10.70 3.24 9.87
N VAL A 3 -10.20 2.47 10.84
CA VAL A 3 -10.29 0.99 10.83
C VAL A 3 -11.73 0.49 10.69
N GLY A 4 -12.67 1.06 11.45
CA GLY A 4 -14.08 0.68 11.38
C GLY A 4 -14.64 0.82 9.95
N ARG A 5 -14.50 2.00 9.35
CA ARG A 5 -14.96 2.25 7.98
C ARG A 5 -14.30 1.35 6.95
N PHE A 6 -12.98 1.15 7.08
CA PHE A 6 -12.23 0.27 6.20
C PHE A 6 -12.80 -1.15 6.26
N VAL A 7 -12.87 -1.76 7.44
CA VAL A 7 -13.31 -3.15 7.60
C VAL A 7 -14.78 -3.31 7.24
N GLU A 8 -15.67 -2.40 7.65
CA GLU A 8 -17.09 -2.43 7.31
C GLU A 8 -17.33 -2.40 5.79
N SER A 9 -16.59 -1.56 5.06
CA SER A 9 -16.69 -1.49 3.61
C SER A 9 -16.06 -2.72 2.94
N ALA A 10 -14.93 -3.22 3.47
CA ALA A 10 -14.29 -4.43 2.98
C ALA A 10 -15.17 -5.67 3.15
N GLU A 11 -15.88 -5.81 4.27
CA GLU A 11 -16.80 -6.92 4.50
C GLU A 11 -17.93 -6.98 3.45
N LYS A 12 -18.30 -5.84 2.90
CA LYS A 12 -19.33 -5.76 1.87
C LYS A 12 -18.81 -6.02 0.46
N LEU A 13 -17.54 -5.67 0.18
CA LEU A 13 -17.07 -5.47 -1.19
C LEU A 13 -15.74 -6.16 -1.52
N PHE A 14 -14.87 -6.43 -0.51
CA PHE A 14 -13.55 -7.00 -0.73
C PHE A 14 -13.59 -8.53 -0.68
N MET A 15 -13.15 -9.19 -1.76
CA MET A 15 -13.03 -10.67 -1.85
C MET A 15 -14.25 -11.39 -1.30
N LYS A 16 -15.43 -10.97 -1.75
CA LYS A 16 -16.72 -11.52 -1.28
C LYS A 16 -16.81 -13.01 -1.60
N GLY A 17 -17.18 -13.81 -0.60
CA GLY A 17 -17.25 -15.26 -0.73
C GLY A 17 -15.94 -16.00 -0.46
N TYR A 18 -14.85 -15.28 -0.19
CA TYR A 18 -13.56 -15.86 0.15
C TYR A 18 -13.21 -15.67 1.62
N ARG A 19 -12.33 -16.53 2.15
CA ARG A 19 -11.73 -16.34 3.47
C ARG A 19 -10.78 -15.17 3.43
N VAL A 20 -10.86 -14.28 4.42
CA VAL A 20 -10.02 -13.08 4.52
C VAL A 20 -9.49 -12.95 5.94
N ASN A 21 -8.19 -12.73 6.08
CA ASN A 21 -7.57 -12.32 7.32
C ASN A 21 -7.17 -10.86 7.23
N TYR A 22 -7.72 -10.02 8.10
CA TYR A 22 -7.30 -8.63 8.26
C TYR A 22 -6.18 -8.57 9.31
N TYR A 23 -5.03 -8.04 8.92
CA TYR A 23 -3.90 -7.77 9.82
C TYR A 23 -3.78 -6.27 10.00
N ILE A 24 -4.17 -5.76 11.15
CA ILE A 24 -4.15 -4.32 11.45
C ILE A 24 -2.90 -4.00 12.26
N PHE A 25 -1.96 -3.32 11.62
CA PHE A 25 -0.73 -2.86 12.25
C PHE A 25 -1.00 -1.55 12.98
N THR A 26 -0.82 -1.52 14.30
CA THR A 26 -1.09 -0.33 15.11
C THR A 26 -0.18 -0.25 16.33
N ASN A 27 0.17 0.96 16.72
CA ASN A 27 0.85 1.23 17.99
C ASN A 27 -0.12 1.40 19.17
N ASP A 28 -1.42 1.47 18.90
CA ASP A 28 -2.47 1.56 19.91
C ASP A 28 -3.58 0.53 19.64
N PRO A 29 -3.43 -0.68 20.16
CA PRO A 29 -4.42 -1.74 19.99
C PRO A 29 -5.81 -1.42 20.55
N GLN A 30 -5.89 -0.54 21.54
CA GLN A 30 -7.14 -0.27 22.26
C GLN A 30 -8.12 0.59 21.45
N VAL A 31 -7.61 1.37 20.47
CA VAL A 31 -8.46 2.20 19.61
C VAL A 31 -9.15 1.44 18.49
N ILE A 32 -8.80 0.15 18.32
CA ILE A 32 -9.40 -0.66 17.24
C ILE A 32 -10.81 -1.06 17.61
N PRO A 33 -11.83 -0.63 16.86
CA PRO A 33 -13.21 -0.96 17.15
C PRO A 33 -13.49 -2.44 16.92
N ARG A 34 -14.46 -2.97 17.64
CA ARG A 34 -15.03 -4.28 17.32
C ARG A 34 -15.89 -4.16 16.08
N VAL A 35 -15.58 -4.94 15.05
CA VAL A 35 -16.32 -5.00 13.80
C VAL A 35 -16.91 -6.40 13.64
N GLN A 36 -18.16 -6.46 13.20
CA GLN A 36 -18.79 -7.73 12.88
C GLN A 36 -18.22 -8.26 11.55
N LEU A 37 -17.66 -9.46 11.60
CA LEU A 37 -17.06 -10.12 10.43
C LEU A 37 -17.98 -11.22 9.92
N GLN A 38 -17.94 -11.48 8.63
CA GLN A 38 -18.62 -12.60 8.01
C GLN A 38 -17.93 -13.94 8.34
N PRO A 39 -18.62 -15.06 8.26
CA PRO A 39 -18.03 -16.38 8.48
C PRO A 39 -16.80 -16.62 7.59
N GLY A 40 -15.75 -17.20 8.16
CA GLY A 40 -14.49 -17.46 7.45
C GLY A 40 -13.55 -16.24 7.34
N ARG A 41 -13.87 -15.14 8.01
CA ARG A 41 -13.04 -13.94 8.08
C ARG A 41 -12.57 -13.68 9.51
N SER A 42 -11.36 -13.15 9.64
CA SER A 42 -10.78 -12.83 10.94
C SER A 42 -10.08 -11.46 10.90
N LEU A 43 -10.03 -10.80 12.05
CA LEU A 43 -9.25 -9.58 12.25
C LEU A 43 -8.25 -9.83 13.37
N ARG A 44 -6.98 -9.55 13.09
CA ARG A 44 -5.89 -9.65 14.05
C ARG A 44 -5.16 -8.33 14.16
N ILE A 45 -4.94 -7.91 15.38
CA ILE A 45 -4.17 -6.71 15.69
C ILE A 45 -2.70 -7.11 15.79
N VAL A 46 -1.86 -6.41 15.03
CA VAL A 46 -0.40 -6.58 15.02
C VAL A 46 0.21 -5.35 15.68
N PRO A 47 0.66 -5.47 16.95
CA PRO A 47 1.28 -4.34 17.65
C PRO A 47 2.58 -3.93 16.96
N ILE A 48 2.75 -2.63 16.72
CA ILE A 48 3.99 -2.03 16.23
C ILE A 48 4.49 -0.99 17.22
N LYS A 49 5.78 -0.70 17.15
CA LYS A 49 6.40 0.36 17.96
C LYS A 49 5.85 1.73 17.57
N LYS A 50 5.60 2.59 18.55
CA LYS A 50 5.30 4.01 18.34
C LYS A 50 6.57 4.76 17.95
N TYR A 51 6.49 5.62 16.93
CA TYR A 51 7.55 6.52 16.51
C TYR A 51 7.03 7.96 16.54
N SER A 52 7.92 8.92 16.77
CA SER A 52 7.58 10.34 16.88
C SER A 52 7.25 10.99 15.53
N HIS A 53 7.82 10.47 14.44
CA HIS A 53 7.65 11.02 13.10
C HIS A 53 7.01 10.00 12.16
N TRP A 54 5.98 10.43 11.44
CA TRP A 54 5.25 9.56 10.51
C TRP A 54 6.15 9.02 9.38
N GLN A 55 7.18 9.77 8.96
CA GLN A 55 8.14 9.31 7.95
C GLN A 55 8.89 8.05 8.41
N GLU A 56 9.17 7.94 9.70
CA GLU A 56 9.80 6.74 10.24
C GLU A 56 8.83 5.55 10.24
N ILE A 57 7.56 5.78 10.51
CA ILE A 57 6.50 4.76 10.42
C ILE A 57 6.39 4.27 8.98
N SER A 58 6.31 5.19 8.02
CA SER A 58 6.26 4.88 6.59
C SER A 58 7.45 4.03 6.15
N MET A 59 8.67 4.45 6.45
CA MET A 59 9.89 3.72 6.07
C MET A 59 10.02 2.33 6.73
N ARG A 60 9.37 2.11 7.88
CA ARG A 60 9.36 0.79 8.56
C ARG A 60 8.24 -0.13 8.12
N ARG A 61 7.32 0.35 7.30
CA ARG A 61 6.18 -0.43 6.81
C ARG A 61 6.64 -1.71 6.10
N MET A 62 7.63 -1.61 5.23
CA MET A 62 8.16 -2.78 4.51
C MET A 62 8.79 -3.80 5.45
N GLU A 63 9.52 -3.37 6.47
CA GLU A 63 10.07 -4.23 7.52
C GLU A 63 8.96 -4.95 8.28
N ALA A 64 7.94 -4.21 8.72
CA ALA A 64 6.85 -4.76 9.52
C ALA A 64 6.05 -5.82 8.75
N ILE A 65 5.72 -5.55 7.48
CA ILE A 65 5.03 -6.51 6.61
C ILE A 65 5.89 -7.74 6.37
N ASN A 66 7.16 -7.55 6.03
CA ASN A 66 8.09 -8.64 5.76
C ASN A 66 8.24 -9.58 6.97
N ARG A 67 8.40 -9.02 8.16
CA ARG A 67 8.46 -9.77 9.41
C ARG A 67 7.18 -10.55 9.67
N HIS A 68 6.03 -9.92 9.51
CA HIS A 68 4.74 -10.58 9.72
C HIS A 68 4.53 -11.75 8.76
N ILE A 69 4.98 -11.63 7.49
CA ILE A 69 4.94 -12.74 6.55
C ILE A 69 5.79 -13.90 7.05
N ALA A 70 7.01 -13.63 7.47
CA ALA A 70 7.94 -14.65 7.95
C ALA A 70 7.46 -15.35 9.23
N GLU A 71 6.81 -14.63 10.13
CA GLU A 71 6.41 -15.14 11.44
C GLU A 71 5.02 -15.77 11.45
N VAL A 72 4.07 -15.21 10.68
CA VAL A 72 2.63 -15.54 10.83
C VAL A 72 1.97 -15.88 9.49
N SER A 73 1.85 -14.91 8.57
CA SER A 73 0.93 -15.02 7.44
C SER A 73 1.33 -16.10 6.42
N HIS A 74 2.61 -16.52 6.38
CA HIS A 74 3.03 -17.62 5.51
C HIS A 74 2.32 -18.96 5.78
N ARG A 75 1.74 -19.14 6.97
CA ARG A 75 0.98 -20.35 7.35
C ARG A 75 -0.51 -20.19 7.13
N GLU A 76 -1.00 -18.99 6.84
CA GLU A 76 -2.42 -18.68 6.92
C GLU A 76 -3.04 -18.29 5.59
N VAL A 77 -2.26 -17.65 4.69
CA VAL A 77 -2.79 -17.07 3.44
C VAL A 77 -1.90 -17.38 2.24
N ASN A 78 -2.50 -17.36 1.04
CA ASN A 78 -1.79 -17.56 -0.23
C ASN A 78 -1.46 -16.24 -0.90
N TYR A 79 -2.34 -15.23 -0.74
CA TYR A 79 -2.20 -13.88 -1.27
C TYR A 79 -2.21 -12.88 -0.14
N LEU A 80 -1.47 -11.79 -0.29
CA LEU A 80 -1.44 -10.67 0.65
C LEU A 80 -1.58 -9.36 -0.12
N PHE A 81 -2.52 -8.51 0.31
CA PHE A 81 -2.62 -7.12 -0.12
C PHE A 81 -2.25 -6.19 1.02
N CYS A 82 -1.44 -5.18 0.70
CA CYS A 82 -1.10 -4.09 1.60
C CYS A 82 -1.92 -2.87 1.17
N LEU A 83 -2.81 -2.43 2.04
CA LEU A 83 -3.77 -1.37 1.78
C LEU A 83 -3.66 -0.30 2.86
N ASP A 84 -3.78 0.98 2.48
CA ASP A 84 -3.85 2.06 3.44
C ASP A 84 -5.19 2.05 4.16
N ILE A 85 -5.14 2.18 5.49
CA ILE A 85 -6.31 2.06 6.37
C ILE A 85 -7.27 3.25 6.29
N ASP A 86 -6.81 4.37 5.78
CA ASP A 86 -7.57 5.60 5.60
C ASP A 86 -8.30 5.68 4.25
N MET A 87 -8.62 4.52 3.71
CA MET A 87 -9.35 4.31 2.47
C MET A 87 -10.63 3.50 2.70
N VAL A 88 -11.56 3.57 1.75
CA VAL A 88 -12.88 2.93 1.81
C VAL A 88 -13.21 2.25 0.49
N PHE A 89 -13.79 1.06 0.55
CA PHE A 89 -14.32 0.35 -0.62
C PHE A 89 -15.70 0.91 -1.00
N HIS A 90 -15.89 1.20 -2.28
CA HIS A 90 -17.15 1.71 -2.84
C HIS A 90 -17.80 0.72 -3.79
N ASN A 91 -17.00 -0.14 -4.43
CA ASN A 91 -17.45 -1.11 -5.41
C ASN A 91 -16.67 -2.44 -5.25
N PRO A 92 -17.18 -3.55 -5.82
CA PRO A 92 -16.58 -4.86 -5.66
C PRO A 92 -15.10 -4.91 -6.04
N TRP A 93 -14.31 -5.53 -5.18
CA TRP A 93 -12.91 -5.85 -5.39
C TRP A 93 -12.74 -7.36 -5.20
N GLY A 94 -12.53 -8.08 -6.28
CA GLY A 94 -12.53 -9.54 -6.28
C GLY A 94 -11.27 -10.14 -6.87
N VAL A 95 -11.40 -11.38 -7.32
CA VAL A 95 -10.30 -12.21 -7.84
C VAL A 95 -9.64 -11.65 -9.10
N GLU A 96 -10.26 -10.70 -9.78
CA GLU A 96 -9.67 -9.98 -10.91
C GLU A 96 -8.38 -9.23 -10.52
N THR A 97 -8.20 -8.94 -9.24
CA THR A 97 -7.03 -8.26 -8.71
C THR A 97 -5.88 -9.20 -8.37
N LEU A 98 -6.09 -10.52 -8.34
CA LEU A 98 -5.06 -11.49 -8.00
C LEU A 98 -4.01 -11.62 -9.10
N GLY A 99 -2.75 -11.71 -8.70
CA GLY A 99 -1.59 -11.88 -9.56
C GLY A 99 -0.36 -12.25 -8.75
N GLU A 100 0.75 -12.58 -9.41
CA GLU A 100 2.00 -12.90 -8.71
C GLU A 100 2.52 -11.69 -7.92
N MET A 101 2.63 -10.53 -8.59
CA MET A 101 2.94 -9.25 -7.95
C MET A 101 2.09 -8.16 -8.59
N VAL A 102 1.33 -7.45 -7.78
CA VAL A 102 0.29 -6.52 -8.18
C VAL A 102 0.63 -5.12 -7.71
N ALA A 103 0.54 -4.15 -8.61
CA ALA A 103 0.69 -2.73 -8.32
C ALA A 103 -0.53 -1.95 -8.80
N ALA A 104 -0.83 -0.83 -8.15
CA ALA A 104 -1.85 0.12 -8.60
C ALA A 104 -1.21 1.39 -9.13
N ILE A 105 -1.72 1.91 -10.25
CA ILE A 105 -1.26 3.16 -10.85
C ILE A 105 -1.77 4.33 -10.00
N HIS A 106 -0.86 5.23 -9.64
CA HIS A 106 -1.17 6.36 -8.77
C HIS A 106 -2.15 7.35 -9.43
N PRO A 107 -3.25 7.75 -8.78
CA PRO A 107 -4.30 8.57 -9.37
C PRO A 107 -3.86 9.98 -9.75
N GLY A 108 -2.78 10.48 -9.16
CA GLY A 108 -2.22 11.78 -9.49
C GLY A 108 -1.33 11.81 -10.73
N TYR A 109 -0.93 10.64 -11.26
CA TYR A 109 0.11 10.56 -12.28
C TYR A 109 -0.21 9.63 -13.45
N TYR A 110 -1.43 9.07 -13.52
CA TYR A 110 -1.80 8.11 -14.55
C TYR A 110 -1.93 8.71 -15.96
N ASN A 111 -2.20 10.01 -16.07
CA ASN A 111 -2.42 10.73 -17.32
C ASN A 111 -1.39 11.85 -17.59
N VAL A 112 -0.23 11.78 -16.93
CA VAL A 112 0.86 12.74 -17.13
C VAL A 112 2.10 12.08 -17.73
N PRO A 113 2.96 12.82 -18.43
CA PRO A 113 4.19 12.26 -18.99
C PRO A 113 5.15 11.84 -17.88
N ARG A 114 6.01 10.85 -18.17
CA ARG A 114 6.99 10.29 -17.22
C ARG A 114 7.93 11.32 -16.59
N SER A 115 8.19 12.43 -17.26
CA SER A 115 8.99 13.54 -16.74
C SER A 115 8.39 14.21 -15.51
N GLN A 116 7.08 14.02 -15.27
CA GLN A 116 6.36 14.52 -14.11
C GLN A 116 6.21 13.50 -12.99
N PHE A 117 6.68 12.27 -13.19
CA PHE A 117 6.64 11.26 -12.11
C PHE A 117 7.59 11.67 -10.99
N PRO A 118 7.10 11.69 -9.73
CA PRO A 118 7.89 12.14 -8.59
C PRO A 118 8.86 11.06 -8.08
N TYR A 119 9.58 10.42 -9.00
CA TYR A 119 10.62 9.47 -8.65
C TYR A 119 11.77 10.11 -7.87
N GLU A 120 12.51 9.32 -7.11
CA GLU A 120 13.76 9.79 -6.54
C GLU A 120 14.78 10.05 -7.66
N ARG A 121 15.28 11.28 -7.74
CA ARG A 121 16.17 11.76 -8.83
C ARG A 121 17.62 11.94 -8.40
N ARG A 122 17.92 11.79 -7.13
CA ARG A 122 19.30 11.82 -6.65
C ARG A 122 19.98 10.48 -6.90
N SER A 123 21.05 10.48 -7.70
CA SER A 123 21.81 9.27 -8.06
C SER A 123 22.50 8.60 -6.86
N SER A 124 22.65 9.30 -5.74
CA SER A 124 23.18 8.77 -4.49
C SER A 124 22.18 7.88 -3.73
N SER A 125 20.88 7.98 -4.03
CA SER A 125 19.85 7.14 -3.41
C SER A 125 19.73 5.78 -4.08
N ALA A 126 19.50 4.75 -3.28
CA ALA A 126 19.16 3.40 -3.78
C ALA A 126 17.80 3.36 -4.50
N ALA A 127 16.95 4.38 -4.32
CA ALA A 127 15.67 4.53 -5.01
C ALA A 127 15.76 5.30 -6.33
N PHE A 128 16.94 5.68 -6.78
CA PHE A 128 17.15 6.50 -7.98
C PHE A 128 16.57 5.86 -9.25
N ILE A 129 15.78 6.64 -9.99
CA ILE A 129 15.31 6.33 -11.35
C ILE A 129 15.65 7.50 -12.27
N PRO A 130 16.33 7.26 -13.41
CA PRO A 130 16.67 8.31 -14.39
C PRO A 130 15.44 9.01 -14.99
N ASP A 131 15.56 10.28 -15.38
CA ASP A 131 14.47 11.12 -15.88
C ASP A 131 13.77 10.57 -17.13
N SER A 132 14.51 9.87 -17.99
CA SER A 132 13.99 9.31 -19.24
C SER A 132 13.34 7.94 -19.09
N GLN A 133 13.30 7.38 -17.88
CA GLN A 133 12.87 6.01 -17.62
C GLN A 133 11.63 5.94 -16.72
N GLY A 134 10.99 4.77 -16.74
CA GLY A 134 9.78 4.47 -15.99
C GLY A 134 8.53 4.43 -16.86
N ASP A 135 7.67 3.46 -16.59
CA ASP A 135 6.42 3.26 -17.33
C ASP A 135 5.23 3.91 -16.62
N PHE A 136 5.18 3.77 -15.30
CA PHE A 136 4.12 4.26 -14.44
C PHE A 136 4.67 4.76 -13.11
N TYR A 137 3.93 5.65 -12.46
CA TYR A 137 4.13 5.94 -11.05
C TYR A 137 3.12 5.13 -10.23
N TYR A 138 3.62 4.26 -9.36
CA TYR A 138 2.80 3.34 -8.58
C TYR A 138 2.50 3.92 -7.20
N ALA A 139 1.26 3.72 -6.75
CA ALA A 139 0.83 4.16 -5.43
C ALA A 139 1.30 3.21 -4.33
N GLY A 140 1.92 3.74 -3.29
CA GLY A 140 2.29 2.99 -2.10
C GLY A 140 1.08 2.49 -1.29
N ALA A 141 -0.07 3.12 -1.49
CA ALA A 141 -1.30 2.78 -0.77
C ALA A 141 -1.90 1.41 -1.14
N VAL A 142 -1.54 0.84 -2.31
CA VAL A 142 -2.09 -0.43 -2.79
C VAL A 142 -1.02 -1.23 -3.52
N PHE A 143 -0.64 -2.36 -2.96
CA PHE A 143 0.15 -3.39 -3.64
C PHE A 143 -0.12 -4.76 -3.02
N GLY A 144 0.23 -5.83 -3.71
CA GLY A 144 0.02 -7.17 -3.19
C GLY A 144 0.42 -8.26 -4.17
N GLY A 145 -0.06 -9.47 -3.93
CA GLY A 145 0.21 -10.62 -4.79
C GLY A 145 0.36 -11.93 -4.03
N LEU A 146 0.96 -12.92 -4.69
CA LEU A 146 1.35 -14.17 -4.04
C LEU A 146 2.28 -13.88 -2.85
N LEU A 147 2.03 -14.54 -1.76
CA LEU A 147 2.72 -14.27 -0.49
C LEU A 147 4.26 -14.30 -0.62
N LYS A 148 4.80 -15.26 -1.36
CA LYS A 148 6.24 -15.34 -1.62
C LYS A 148 6.76 -14.11 -2.33
N GLN A 149 6.04 -13.63 -3.34
CA GLN A 149 6.43 -12.44 -4.11
C GLN A 149 6.36 -11.17 -3.27
N VAL A 150 5.32 -11.03 -2.44
CA VAL A 150 5.21 -9.91 -1.50
C VAL A 150 6.33 -9.94 -0.45
N TYR A 151 6.72 -11.12 0.03
CA TYR A 151 7.85 -11.27 0.94
C TYR A 151 9.17 -10.78 0.30
N GLU A 152 9.47 -11.24 -0.92
CA GLU A 152 10.67 -10.84 -1.65
C GLU A 152 10.66 -9.34 -1.98
N PHE A 153 9.49 -8.81 -2.35
CA PHE A 153 9.30 -7.39 -2.65
C PHE A 153 9.55 -6.51 -1.42
N THR A 154 8.90 -6.79 -0.32
CA THR A 154 9.03 -6.00 0.91
C THR A 154 10.43 -6.09 1.51
N ARG A 155 11.07 -7.26 1.41
CA ARG A 155 12.47 -7.43 1.82
C ARG A 155 13.40 -6.56 0.96
N ALA A 156 13.24 -6.57 -0.35
CA ALA A 156 14.06 -5.75 -1.24
C ALA A 156 13.90 -4.25 -0.98
N CYS A 157 12.66 -3.77 -0.81
CA CYS A 157 12.40 -2.38 -0.45
C CYS A 157 13.02 -2.02 0.91
N HIS A 158 12.87 -2.88 1.91
CA HIS A 158 13.47 -2.65 3.23
C HIS A 158 14.99 -2.55 3.15
N MET A 159 15.67 -3.42 2.40
CA MET A 159 17.14 -3.38 2.25
C MET A 159 17.62 -2.10 1.58
N THR A 160 16.92 -1.60 0.55
CA THR A 160 17.28 -0.33 -0.10
C THR A 160 16.99 0.89 0.79
N ILE A 161 15.94 0.85 1.61
CA ILE A 161 15.68 1.87 2.64
C ILE A 161 16.82 1.90 3.67
N LEU A 162 17.29 0.74 4.13
CA LEU A 162 18.42 0.66 5.06
C LEU A 162 19.72 1.18 4.44
N ALA A 163 19.97 0.89 3.17
CA ALA A 163 21.13 1.40 2.46
C ALA A 163 21.12 2.93 2.39
N ASP A 164 20.01 3.54 2.04
CA ASP A 164 19.85 4.99 2.05
C ASP A 164 20.03 5.57 3.44
N LYS A 165 19.40 4.97 4.45
CA LYS A 165 19.53 5.41 5.85
C LYS A 165 20.98 5.37 6.33
N ALA A 166 21.74 4.33 6.00
CA ALA A 166 23.15 4.21 6.35
C ALA A 166 24.01 5.34 5.73
N ASN A 167 23.58 5.91 4.60
CA ASN A 167 24.22 7.03 3.92
C ASN A 167 23.60 8.39 4.29
N GLY A 168 22.71 8.45 5.26
CA GLY A 168 22.02 9.69 5.66
C GLY A 168 21.00 10.20 4.63
N ILE A 169 20.52 9.34 3.75
CA ILE A 169 19.59 9.68 2.69
C ILE A 169 18.16 9.27 3.10
N MET A 170 17.23 10.20 2.94
CA MET A 170 15.80 9.93 2.92
C MET A 170 15.29 10.19 1.50
N ALA A 171 14.73 9.18 0.85
CA ALA A 171 14.19 9.32 -0.50
C ALA A 171 13.01 10.30 -0.55
N ALA A 172 12.77 10.90 -1.72
CA ALA A 172 11.81 12.00 -1.91
C ALA A 172 10.42 11.71 -1.35
N TRP A 173 9.93 10.49 -1.54
CA TRP A 173 8.63 10.00 -1.02
C TRP A 173 8.79 8.74 -0.16
N GLN A 174 9.82 8.76 0.70
CA GLN A 174 10.11 7.72 1.69
C GLN A 174 10.00 6.31 1.07
N GLU A 175 9.16 5.44 1.63
CA GLU A 175 9.01 4.06 1.18
C GLU A 175 8.43 3.96 -0.24
N GLU A 176 7.56 4.90 -0.67
CA GLU A 176 6.96 4.89 -2.01
C GLU A 176 8.01 5.08 -3.11
N SER A 177 9.06 5.85 -2.86
CA SER A 177 10.20 5.96 -3.79
C SER A 177 10.91 4.61 -3.99
N HIS A 178 11.12 3.85 -2.92
CA HIS A 178 11.73 2.51 -2.97
C HIS A 178 10.80 1.49 -3.62
N LEU A 179 9.50 1.55 -3.34
CA LEU A 179 8.47 0.75 -4.01
C LEU A 179 8.50 0.99 -5.53
N ASN A 180 8.52 2.24 -5.96
CA ASN A 180 8.60 2.60 -7.37
C ASN A 180 9.90 2.11 -8.02
N LYS A 181 11.04 2.24 -7.33
CA LYS A 181 12.33 1.68 -7.81
C LYS A 181 12.26 0.16 -7.96
N ARG A 182 11.64 -0.53 -7.02
CA ARG A 182 11.50 -1.99 -7.11
C ARG A 182 10.63 -2.40 -8.29
N PHE A 183 9.48 -1.76 -8.50
CA PHE A 183 8.61 -2.02 -9.65
C PHE A 183 9.22 -1.56 -10.98
N PHE A 184 10.04 -0.53 -10.98
CA PHE A 184 10.81 -0.16 -12.16
C PHE A 184 11.78 -1.26 -12.58
N SER A 185 12.51 -1.85 -11.64
CA SER A 185 13.51 -2.90 -11.89
C SER A 185 12.89 -4.29 -12.10
N HIS A 186 11.75 -4.56 -11.48
CA HIS A 186 11.03 -5.84 -11.52
C HIS A 186 9.55 -5.52 -11.70
N LYS A 187 9.12 -5.47 -12.94
CA LYS A 187 7.77 -5.04 -13.32
C LYS A 187 6.70 -5.92 -12.65
N PRO A 188 5.60 -5.33 -12.18
CA PRO A 188 4.49 -6.11 -11.65
C PRO A 188 3.89 -6.99 -12.74
N SER A 189 3.42 -8.17 -12.37
CA SER A 189 2.72 -9.08 -13.29
C SER A 189 1.29 -8.62 -13.60
N LYS A 190 0.73 -7.76 -12.74
CA LYS A 190 -0.60 -7.17 -12.88
C LYS A 190 -0.62 -5.72 -12.47
N LEU A 191 -1.25 -4.88 -13.28
CA LEU A 191 -1.51 -3.48 -13.01
C LEU A 191 -2.99 -3.27 -12.70
N LEU A 192 -3.27 -2.59 -11.60
CA LEU A 192 -4.60 -2.08 -11.29
C LEU A 192 -4.70 -0.62 -11.73
N SER A 193 -5.82 -0.26 -12.35
CA SER A 193 -6.10 1.12 -12.73
C SER A 193 -6.23 2.02 -11.50
N PRO A 194 -6.16 3.37 -11.66
CA PRO A 194 -6.38 4.29 -10.56
C PRO A 194 -7.74 4.14 -9.84
N GLU A 195 -8.69 3.45 -10.45
CA GLU A 195 -10.00 3.14 -9.83
C GLU A 195 -9.88 2.31 -8.55
N TYR A 196 -8.77 1.57 -8.40
CA TYR A 196 -8.44 0.76 -7.21
C TYR A 196 -7.67 1.51 -6.12
N VAL A 197 -7.35 2.79 -6.35
CA VAL A 197 -6.57 3.60 -5.39
C VAL A 197 -6.88 5.10 -5.58
N TRP A 198 -8.16 5.44 -5.76
CA TRP A 198 -8.56 6.80 -6.10
C TRP A 198 -8.33 7.79 -4.95
N ASP A 199 -8.12 9.05 -5.31
CA ASP A 199 -8.03 10.16 -4.40
C ASP A 199 -9.26 11.08 -4.61
N ASP A 200 -10.17 11.09 -3.65
CA ASP A 200 -11.44 11.82 -3.74
C ASP A 200 -11.28 13.34 -3.76
N THR A 201 -10.08 13.86 -3.49
CA THR A 201 -9.76 15.28 -3.66
C THR A 201 -9.55 15.67 -5.13
N LYS A 202 -9.38 14.68 -6.01
CA LYS A 202 -9.13 14.91 -7.44
C LYS A 202 -10.41 14.86 -8.26
N PRO A 203 -10.50 15.69 -9.32
CA PRO A 203 -11.62 15.61 -10.25
C PRO A 203 -11.61 14.26 -10.97
N LYS A 204 -12.75 13.61 -11.03
CA LYS A 204 -12.93 12.38 -11.78
C LYS A 204 -12.95 12.69 -13.29
N LEU A 205 -11.98 12.16 -14.02
CA LEU A 205 -11.93 12.28 -15.47
C LEU A 205 -12.81 11.20 -16.15
N PRO A 206 -13.23 11.41 -17.40
CA PRO A 206 -14.17 10.49 -18.10
C PRO A 206 -13.68 9.05 -18.23
N GLU A 207 -12.36 8.84 -18.30
CA GLU A 207 -11.76 7.50 -18.38
C GLU A 207 -11.82 6.73 -17.06
N VAL A 208 -12.01 7.39 -15.93
CA VAL A 208 -12.23 6.77 -14.60
C VAL A 208 -13.72 6.46 -14.47
N ARG A 209 -14.09 5.22 -14.76
CA ARG A 209 -15.51 4.82 -14.84
C ARG A 209 -16.10 4.45 -13.49
N LEU A 210 -15.40 3.63 -12.72
CA LEU A 210 -15.90 3.03 -11.50
C LEU A 210 -14.86 3.07 -10.40
N ILE A 211 -14.99 3.98 -9.45
CA ILE A 211 -14.12 4.03 -8.28
C ILE A 211 -14.44 2.85 -7.36
N ARG A 212 -13.45 2.02 -7.09
CA ARG A 212 -13.58 0.83 -6.25
C ARG A 212 -13.08 1.03 -4.84
N PHE A 213 -12.01 1.81 -4.71
CA PHE A 213 -11.36 2.05 -3.43
C PHE A 213 -10.74 3.45 -3.47
N SER A 214 -11.04 4.29 -2.50
CA SER A 214 -10.56 5.67 -2.47
C SER A 214 -10.24 6.16 -1.07
N THR A 215 -9.46 7.26 -1.01
CA THR A 215 -9.16 7.95 0.24
C THR A 215 -10.44 8.51 0.87
N VAL A 216 -10.49 8.55 2.20
CA VAL A 216 -11.48 9.34 2.93
C VAL A 216 -10.98 10.76 3.12
N ASN A 217 -11.88 11.72 3.09
CA ASN A 217 -11.54 13.11 3.44
C ASN A 217 -10.95 13.17 4.85
N LYS A 218 -9.72 13.65 4.94
CA LYS A 218 -8.99 13.82 6.19
C LYS A 218 -9.09 15.28 6.64
N ASP A 219 -9.49 15.50 7.87
CA ASP A 219 -9.13 16.75 8.51
C ASP A 219 -7.66 16.65 8.94
N TYR A 220 -6.76 17.23 8.13
CA TYR A 220 -5.32 17.17 8.36
C TYR A 220 -4.89 17.85 9.68
N LYS A 221 -5.76 18.66 10.29
CA LYS A 221 -5.50 19.27 11.60
C LYS A 221 -5.61 18.27 12.76
N GLU A 222 -6.42 17.21 12.61
CA GLU A 222 -6.58 16.16 13.62
C GLU A 222 -5.56 15.01 13.53
N ILE A 223 -4.75 14.93 12.46
CA ILE A 223 -3.94 13.74 12.17
C ILE A 223 -2.42 14.00 12.30
N ARG A 224 -1.99 15.26 12.36
CA ARG A 224 -0.58 15.64 12.30
C ARG A 224 -0.02 16.29 13.57
N ASP A 225 -0.75 16.26 14.67
CA ASP A 225 -0.25 16.65 15.99
C ASP A 225 0.38 15.49 16.75
#